data_180930166e5e5fa6e3a9448a2760b180
#
_entry.id   180930166e5e5fa6e3a9448a2760b180
#
_cell.length_a   1.000
_cell.length_b   1.000
_cell.length_c   1.000
_cell.angle_alpha   90.00
_cell.angle_beta   90.00
_cell.angle_gamma   90.00
#
_symmetry.space_group_name_H-M   'P 1'
#
loop_
_entity.id
_entity.type
_entity.pdbx_description
1 polymer ?
#
loop_
_entity_poly.entity_id
_entity_poly.type
_entity_poly.pdbx_seq_one_letter_code
_entity_poly.pdbx_strand_id
1 'polypeptide(L)'
;MKRILNIFALSVLSAFIYADDEATEQSFPGLVSSEIFNMGNGMDMHVERRKTCSQGTVAKHFHPAAGTLVYVLDGTSQSKSTGKWKTYKDGEYWFEKSDWVHGGESDAPDLGEVCSDILVIRVAESGKDHTIFID
;
A
#
# COMPACT_ATOMS: atom_id res chain seq x y z
N MET A 1 38.04 60.55 -19.12
CA MET A 1 38.03 59.56 -18.03
C MET A 1 36.62 58.95 -18.01
N LYS A 2 36.48 57.69 -18.53
CA LYS A 2 35.20 56.95 -18.51
C LYS A 2 35.26 55.94 -17.39
N ARG A 3 34.41 56.05 -16.37
CA ARG A 3 34.28 55.08 -15.30
C ARG A 3 33.33 53.98 -15.76
N ILE A 4 33.85 52.75 -15.83
CA ILE A 4 33.08 51.53 -16.10
C ILE A 4 32.54 51.03 -14.76
N LEU A 5 31.23 51.01 -14.61
CA LEU A 5 30.55 50.46 -13.43
C LEU A 5 30.30 48.98 -13.69
N ASN A 6 31.05 48.12 -13.03
CA ASN A 6 30.82 46.68 -13.04
C ASN A 6 29.66 46.37 -12.09
N ILE A 7 28.53 45.96 -12.66
CA ILE A 7 27.41 45.43 -11.90
C ILE A 7 27.64 43.91 -11.77
N PHE A 8 28.00 43.45 -10.57
CA PHE A 8 28.01 42.04 -10.21
C PHE A 8 26.56 41.61 -9.97
N ALA A 9 26.00 40.83 -10.89
CA ALA A 9 24.72 40.14 -10.68
C ALA A 9 24.95 38.92 -9.79
N LEU A 10 24.50 39.01 -8.55
CA LEU A 10 24.54 37.90 -7.59
C LEU A 10 23.29 37.00 -7.90
N SER A 11 23.50 35.91 -8.63
CA SER A 11 22.48 34.89 -8.86
C SER A 11 22.33 34.06 -7.59
N VAL A 12 21.26 34.30 -6.86
CA VAL A 12 20.84 33.46 -5.74
C VAL A 12 20.25 32.16 -6.33
N LEU A 13 21.04 31.09 -6.28
CA LEU A 13 20.57 29.76 -6.62
C LEU A 13 19.71 29.25 -5.46
N SER A 14 18.39 29.39 -5.57
CA SER A 14 17.44 28.80 -4.62
C SER A 14 17.48 27.28 -4.81
N ALA A 15 18.21 26.58 -3.95
CA ALA A 15 18.11 25.15 -3.82
C ALA A 15 16.73 24.83 -3.21
N PHE A 16 15.81 24.34 -4.03
CA PHE A 16 14.61 23.68 -3.53
C PHE A 16 15.07 22.37 -2.87
N ILE A 17 15.13 22.36 -1.55
CA ILE A 17 15.23 21.14 -0.77
C ILE A 17 13.82 20.51 -0.88
N TYR A 18 13.69 19.52 -1.75
CA TYR A 18 12.59 18.58 -1.62
C TYR A 18 12.88 17.83 -0.33
N ALA A 19 12.14 18.15 0.72
CA ALA A 19 11.99 17.26 1.84
C ALA A 19 11.28 16.02 1.27
N ASP A 20 12.02 14.95 1.02
CA ASP A 20 11.43 13.62 0.98
C ASP A 20 10.81 13.44 2.37
N ASP A 21 9.47 13.61 2.44
CA ASP A 21 8.70 13.04 3.50
C ASP A 21 8.90 11.51 3.35
N GLU A 22 9.92 10.98 4.04
CA GLU A 22 9.92 9.58 4.42
C GLU A 22 8.69 9.40 5.32
N ALA A 23 7.52 9.28 4.68
CA ALA A 23 6.37 8.67 5.30
C ALA A 23 6.90 7.33 5.81
N THR A 24 7.06 7.22 7.10
CA THR A 24 7.44 6.00 7.77
C THR A 24 6.55 4.92 7.19
N GLU A 25 7.13 4.07 6.35
CA GLU A 25 6.53 2.84 5.85
C GLU A 25 6.20 1.93 7.02
N GLN A 26 5.25 2.34 7.81
CA GLN A 26 4.51 1.43 8.71
C GLN A 26 3.59 0.59 7.81
N SER A 27 4.24 -0.13 6.94
CA SER A 27 3.77 -0.50 5.65
C SER A 27 3.67 -2.00 5.65
N PHE A 28 2.75 -2.45 4.92
CA PHE A 28 2.68 -3.84 4.52
C PHE A 28 4.02 -4.24 3.89
N PRO A 29 4.70 -5.25 4.40
CA PRO A 29 5.98 -5.69 3.84
C PRO A 29 5.80 -6.17 2.40
N GLY A 30 6.87 -6.10 1.63
CA GLY A 30 6.97 -6.77 0.35
C GLY A 30 6.29 -6.09 -0.84
N LEU A 31 6.10 -4.77 -0.83
CA LEU A 31 5.61 -4.05 -2.01
C LEU A 31 6.58 -4.23 -3.18
N VAL A 32 6.08 -4.80 -4.29
CA VAL A 32 6.81 -5.02 -5.54
C VAL A 32 6.47 -3.94 -6.55
N SER A 33 5.19 -3.61 -6.69
CA SER A 33 4.71 -2.53 -7.56
C SER A 33 3.39 -1.96 -7.05
N SER A 34 3.14 -0.69 -7.39
CA SER A 34 1.89 -0.01 -7.12
C SER A 34 1.50 0.85 -8.32
N GLU A 35 0.26 0.76 -8.75
CA GLU A 35 -0.31 1.54 -9.83
C GLU A 35 -1.67 2.09 -9.43
N ILE A 36 -2.00 3.29 -9.90
CA ILE A 36 -3.28 3.95 -9.64
C ILE A 36 -3.93 4.27 -10.99
N PHE A 37 -5.15 3.81 -11.17
CA PHE A 37 -5.95 4.08 -12.36
C PHE A 37 -7.13 4.96 -11.99
N ASN A 38 -7.20 6.16 -12.56
CA ASN A 38 -8.37 7.01 -12.40
C ASN A 38 -9.56 6.41 -13.13
N MET A 39 -10.61 6.08 -12.39
CA MET A 39 -11.82 5.45 -12.92
C MET A 39 -12.90 6.48 -13.36
N GLY A 40 -12.67 7.78 -13.13
CA GLY A 40 -13.68 8.82 -13.24
C GLY A 40 -14.62 8.85 -12.03
N ASN A 41 -15.50 9.83 -12.01
CA ASN A 41 -16.48 10.04 -10.94
C ASN A 41 -15.87 10.13 -9.52
N GLY A 42 -14.63 10.63 -9.42
CA GLY A 42 -13.96 10.78 -8.12
C GLY A 42 -13.48 9.48 -7.50
N MET A 43 -13.30 8.42 -8.29
CA MET A 43 -12.84 7.11 -7.84
C MET A 43 -11.53 6.72 -8.52
N ASP A 44 -10.65 6.07 -7.77
CA ASP A 44 -9.40 5.48 -8.25
C ASP A 44 -9.37 3.98 -7.94
N MET A 45 -8.78 3.23 -8.86
CA MET A 45 -8.44 1.82 -8.61
C MET A 45 -6.95 1.73 -8.30
N HIS A 46 -6.63 1.26 -7.11
CA HIS A 46 -5.28 0.98 -6.66
C HIS A 46 -4.96 -0.49 -6.88
N VAL A 47 -3.87 -0.77 -7.58
CA VAL A 47 -3.40 -2.12 -7.86
C VAL A 47 -2.00 -2.27 -7.32
N GLU A 48 -1.83 -3.13 -6.32
CA GLU A 48 -0.55 -3.39 -5.67
C GLU A 48 -0.18 -4.86 -5.80
N ARG A 49 1.05 -5.14 -6.19
CA ARG A 49 1.64 -6.47 -6.07
C ARG A 49 2.55 -6.52 -4.86
N ARG A 50 2.37 -7.54 -4.04
CA ARG A 50 3.15 -7.74 -2.81
C ARG A 50 3.68 -9.17 -2.75
N LYS A 51 4.95 -9.29 -2.34
CA LYS A 51 5.59 -10.59 -2.16
C LYS A 51 6.28 -10.67 -0.81
N THR A 52 5.92 -11.67 -0.02
CA THR A 52 6.53 -11.92 1.30
C THR A 52 6.82 -13.40 1.46
N CYS A 53 7.91 -13.71 2.15
CA CYS A 53 8.30 -15.09 2.52
C CYS A 53 8.35 -15.27 4.04
N SER A 54 7.63 -14.46 4.79
CA SER A 54 7.49 -14.61 6.23
C SER A 54 6.05 -14.36 6.62
N GLN A 55 5.60 -15.05 7.64
CA GLN A 55 4.33 -14.74 8.29
C GLN A 55 4.51 -13.54 9.23
N GLY A 56 4.90 -12.40 8.66
CA GLY A 56 4.85 -11.15 9.41
C GLY A 56 3.40 -10.86 9.76
N THR A 57 3.13 -10.54 11.00
CA THR A 57 1.83 -9.99 11.38
C THR A 57 1.65 -8.66 10.67
N VAL A 58 0.68 -8.59 9.80
CA VAL A 58 0.25 -7.31 9.23
C VAL A 58 -0.32 -6.48 10.37
N ALA A 59 0.11 -5.22 10.50
CA ALA A 59 -0.43 -4.33 11.51
C ALA A 59 -1.95 -4.20 11.37
N LYS A 60 -2.64 -4.03 12.49
CA LYS A 60 -4.10 -3.90 12.51
C LYS A 60 -4.54 -2.69 11.71
N HIS A 61 -5.47 -2.89 10.78
CA HIS A 61 -5.90 -1.84 9.85
C HIS A 61 -7.29 -2.11 9.28
N PHE A 62 -7.80 -1.16 8.50
CA PHE A 62 -8.97 -1.34 7.66
C PHE A 62 -8.82 -0.55 6.35
N HIS A 63 -9.69 -0.84 5.39
CA HIS A 63 -9.73 -0.16 4.09
C HIS A 63 -11.03 0.64 3.95
N PRO A 64 -10.98 2.00 3.98
CA PRO A 64 -12.13 2.85 3.67
C PRO A 64 -12.34 2.91 2.14
N ALA A 65 -12.37 1.76 1.51
CA ALA A 65 -12.56 1.55 0.08
C ALA A 65 -13.93 0.91 -0.17
N ALA A 66 -14.46 0.99 -1.38
CA ALA A 66 -15.69 0.28 -1.75
C ALA A 66 -15.56 -1.25 -1.57
N GLY A 67 -14.33 -1.73 -1.56
CA GLY A 67 -13.94 -3.10 -1.27
C GLY A 67 -12.52 -3.37 -1.75
N THR A 68 -11.93 -4.44 -1.23
CA THR A 68 -10.59 -4.89 -1.58
C THR A 68 -10.66 -6.33 -2.07
N LEU A 69 -10.18 -6.59 -3.27
CA LEU A 69 -9.95 -7.94 -3.78
C LEU A 69 -8.49 -8.28 -3.61
N VAL A 70 -8.20 -9.44 -3.00
CA VAL A 70 -6.85 -9.99 -2.92
C VAL A 70 -6.81 -11.30 -3.67
N TYR A 71 -5.91 -11.40 -4.65
CA TYR A 71 -5.71 -12.57 -5.50
C TYR A 71 -4.32 -13.14 -5.28
N VAL A 72 -4.22 -14.45 -5.06
CA VAL A 72 -2.93 -15.15 -4.91
C VAL A 72 -2.38 -15.47 -6.28
N LEU A 73 -1.25 -14.84 -6.62
CA LEU A 73 -0.54 -15.08 -7.88
C LEU A 73 0.31 -16.35 -7.79
N ASP A 74 0.97 -16.54 -6.63
CA ASP A 74 1.87 -17.67 -6.37
C ASP A 74 2.01 -17.89 -4.86
N GLY A 75 2.10 -19.14 -4.44
CA GLY A 75 2.33 -19.53 -3.06
C GLY A 75 1.07 -19.66 -2.22
N THR A 76 1.13 -19.23 -0.97
CA THR A 76 0.05 -19.46 0.00
C THR A 76 -0.17 -18.23 0.87
N SER A 77 -1.42 -17.86 1.06
CA SER A 77 -1.83 -16.79 1.96
C SER A 77 -3.06 -17.22 2.77
N GLN A 78 -3.48 -16.41 3.74
CA GLN A 78 -4.66 -16.71 4.54
C GLN A 78 -5.44 -15.43 4.89
N SER A 79 -6.74 -15.58 5.07
CA SER A 79 -7.62 -14.49 5.47
C SER A 79 -8.78 -15.00 6.32
N LYS A 80 -9.29 -14.14 7.21
CA LYS A 80 -10.49 -14.36 8.03
C LYS A 80 -11.70 -13.58 7.50
N SER A 81 -11.62 -13.05 6.27
CA SER A 81 -12.64 -12.18 5.67
C SER A 81 -14.06 -12.79 5.61
N THR A 82 -14.17 -14.11 5.67
CA THR A 82 -15.44 -14.83 5.73
C THR A 82 -15.90 -15.18 7.15
N GLY A 83 -15.24 -14.64 8.18
CA GLY A 83 -15.50 -14.91 9.59
C GLY A 83 -14.76 -16.13 10.17
N LYS A 84 -14.08 -16.90 9.31
CA LYS A 84 -13.22 -18.04 9.70
C LYS A 84 -11.93 -17.97 8.90
N TRP A 85 -10.84 -18.43 9.50
CA TRP A 85 -9.57 -18.58 8.78
C TRP A 85 -9.73 -19.54 7.62
N LYS A 86 -9.28 -19.09 6.46
CA LYS A 86 -9.18 -19.89 5.25
C LYS A 86 -7.81 -19.64 4.61
N THR A 87 -7.17 -20.71 4.18
CA THR A 87 -5.95 -20.68 3.38
C THR A 87 -6.31 -20.59 1.91
N TYR A 88 -5.60 -19.73 1.18
CA TYR A 88 -5.75 -19.50 -0.26
C TYR A 88 -4.42 -19.82 -0.95
N LYS A 89 -4.50 -20.44 -2.10
CA LYS A 89 -3.38 -20.86 -2.94
C LYS A 89 -3.42 -20.18 -4.30
N ASP A 90 -2.47 -20.49 -5.15
CA ASP A 90 -2.36 -19.99 -6.52
C ASP A 90 -3.71 -20.00 -7.24
N GLY A 91 -4.11 -18.85 -7.78
CA GLY A 91 -5.36 -18.66 -8.48
C GLY A 91 -6.59 -18.46 -7.61
N GLU A 92 -6.48 -18.60 -6.29
CA GLU A 92 -7.57 -18.32 -5.37
C GLU A 92 -7.56 -16.85 -4.94
N TYR A 93 -8.69 -16.39 -4.42
CA TYR A 93 -8.87 -15.01 -4.00
C TYR A 93 -9.85 -14.89 -2.84
N TRP A 94 -9.80 -13.74 -2.17
CA TRP A 94 -10.82 -13.34 -1.21
C TRP A 94 -11.20 -11.88 -1.39
N PHE A 95 -12.29 -11.51 -0.76
CA PHE A 95 -12.79 -10.14 -0.76
C PHE A 95 -12.86 -9.62 0.67
N GLU A 96 -12.39 -8.39 0.86
CA GLU A 96 -12.44 -7.65 2.10
C GLU A 96 -13.48 -6.53 1.96
N LYS A 97 -14.48 -6.55 2.82
CA LYS A 97 -15.52 -5.52 2.84
C LYS A 97 -14.91 -4.19 3.28
N SER A 98 -15.55 -3.10 2.85
CA SER A 98 -15.27 -1.76 3.38
C SER A 98 -15.29 -1.79 4.91
N ASP A 99 -14.33 -1.07 5.50
CA ASP A 99 -14.20 -0.87 6.93
C ASP A 99 -14.04 -2.17 7.77
N TRP A 100 -13.79 -3.31 7.14
CA TRP A 100 -13.46 -4.51 7.88
C TRP A 100 -12.08 -4.40 8.52
N VAL A 101 -12.06 -4.36 9.86
CA VAL A 101 -10.82 -4.30 10.64
C VAL A 101 -10.16 -5.67 10.68
N HIS A 102 -8.90 -5.75 10.30
CA HIS A 102 -8.10 -6.98 10.25
C HIS A 102 -6.60 -6.69 10.44
N GLY A 103 -5.79 -7.74 10.50
CA GLY A 103 -4.39 -7.63 10.89
C GLY A 103 -4.20 -7.63 12.42
N GLY A 104 -3.04 -8.08 12.86
CA GLY A 104 -2.73 -8.20 14.29
C GLY A 104 -3.48 -9.32 15.02
N GLU A 105 -4.16 -10.23 14.31
CA GLU A 105 -4.86 -11.35 14.92
C GLU A 105 -3.88 -12.34 15.52
N SER A 106 -4.07 -12.66 16.80
CA SER A 106 -3.25 -13.62 17.53
C SER A 106 -3.66 -15.09 17.31
N ASP A 107 -4.82 -15.30 16.68
CA ASP A 107 -5.42 -16.62 16.40
C ASP A 107 -5.19 -17.09 14.97
N ALA A 108 -4.33 -16.42 14.20
CA ALA A 108 -3.98 -16.83 12.85
C ALA A 108 -3.28 -18.20 12.86
N PRO A 109 -3.72 -19.16 12.02
CA PRO A 109 -3.04 -20.43 11.89
C PRO A 109 -1.58 -20.25 11.45
N ASP A 110 -0.69 -21.04 12.06
CA ASP A 110 0.69 -21.11 11.60
C ASP A 110 0.75 -21.92 10.30
N LEU A 111 1.15 -21.28 9.22
CA LEU A 111 1.35 -21.94 7.92
C LEU A 111 2.78 -22.45 7.71
N GLY A 112 3.67 -22.24 8.70
CA GLY A 112 5.10 -22.53 8.56
C GLY A 112 5.82 -21.51 7.67
N GLU A 113 6.97 -21.88 7.13
CA GLU A 113 7.73 -21.05 6.20
C GLU A 113 7.11 -21.13 4.80
N VAL A 114 6.22 -20.19 4.48
CA VAL A 114 5.60 -20.06 3.16
C VAL A 114 5.85 -18.68 2.58
N CYS A 115 5.96 -18.64 1.27
CA CYS A 115 5.92 -17.38 0.53
C CYS A 115 4.52 -17.13 -0.01
N SER A 116 4.17 -15.87 -0.18
CA SER A 116 2.99 -15.44 -0.92
C SER A 116 3.35 -14.32 -1.87
N ASP A 117 2.83 -14.38 -3.07
CA ASP A 117 2.85 -13.33 -4.08
C ASP A 117 1.40 -13.01 -4.40
N ILE A 118 0.94 -11.82 -4.02
CA ILE A 118 -0.47 -11.44 -4.10
C ILE A 118 -0.66 -10.16 -4.91
N LEU A 119 -1.80 -10.06 -5.55
CA LEU A 119 -2.31 -8.86 -6.16
C LEU A 119 -3.44 -8.30 -5.31
N VAL A 120 -3.31 -7.07 -4.88
CA VAL A 120 -4.31 -6.37 -4.06
C VAL A 120 -4.93 -5.27 -4.88
N ILE A 121 -6.24 -5.32 -5.07
CA ILE A 121 -6.99 -4.37 -5.90
C ILE A 121 -8.03 -3.68 -5.01
N ARG A 122 -7.95 -2.35 -4.90
CA ARG A 122 -8.88 -1.52 -4.11
C ARG A 122 -9.50 -0.46 -4.98
N VAL A 123 -10.77 -0.18 -4.77
CA VAL A 123 -11.47 0.96 -5.37
C VAL A 123 -11.82 1.94 -4.25
N ALA A 124 -11.25 3.13 -4.29
CA ALA A 124 -11.39 4.14 -3.26
C ALA A 124 -11.66 5.52 -3.85
N GLU A 125 -12.09 6.47 -3.04
CA GLU A 125 -12.22 7.87 -3.45
C GLU A 125 -10.85 8.44 -3.83
N SER A 126 -10.81 9.18 -4.94
CA SER A 126 -9.58 9.80 -5.44
C SER A 126 -8.96 10.73 -4.40
N GLY A 127 -7.67 10.58 -4.16
CA GLY A 127 -6.91 11.40 -3.22
C GLY A 127 -7.23 11.14 -1.74
N LYS A 128 -7.90 10.04 -1.40
CA LYS A 128 -8.13 9.60 -0.02
C LYS A 128 -7.23 8.43 0.32
N ASP A 129 -6.92 8.31 1.61
CA ASP A 129 -6.23 7.13 2.12
C ASP A 129 -7.10 5.90 1.91
N HIS A 130 -6.53 4.87 1.30
CA HIS A 130 -7.21 3.59 1.06
C HIS A 130 -6.85 2.52 2.11
N THR A 131 -6.03 2.87 3.09
CA THR A 131 -5.64 2.01 4.22
C THR A 131 -5.42 2.87 5.45
N ILE A 132 -6.07 2.52 6.55
CA ILE A 132 -5.93 3.22 7.83
C ILE A 132 -5.47 2.21 8.87
N PHE A 133 -4.30 2.45 9.45
CA PHE A 133 -3.76 1.67 10.56
C PHE A 133 -4.41 2.10 11.88
N ILE A 134 -4.60 1.13 12.78
CA ILE A 134 -5.23 1.31 14.09
C ILE A 134 -4.26 0.82 15.15
N ASP A 135 -4.10 1.61 16.19
CA ASP A 135 -3.31 1.26 17.39
C ASP A 135 -3.97 0.16 18.24
#